data_28c065e14da2d9db7e4d28b5f78341c5
#
_entry.id   28c065e14da2d9db7e4d28b5f78341c5
#
_cell.length_a   1.000
_cell.length_b   1.000
_cell.length_c   1.000
_cell.angle_alpha   90.00
_cell.angle_beta   90.00
_cell.angle_gamma   90.00
#
_symmetry.space_group_name_H-M   'P 1'
#
loop_
_entity.id
_entity.type
_entity.pdbx_description
1 polymer ?
#
loop_
_entity_poly.entity_id
_entity_poly.type
_entity_poly.pdbx_seq_one_letter_code
_entity_poly.pdbx_strand_id
1 'polypeptide(L)'
;VHNIHKPMGEVFDQEEIIAALDKYQPSVLAIVHGETSTGRLQPIDKIGQACKERGIFSVVDAVATYQGAVIPVDEWQLDAVVGGAQKCLSIPSGITPITFNDRFSEAINKSLDKLQG
;
A
#
# COMPACT_ATOMS: atom_id res chain seq x y z
N VAL A 1 2.80 -16.51 1.53
CA VAL A 1 3.14 -15.23 0.88
C VAL A 1 3.45 -15.50 -0.58
N HIS A 2 2.88 -14.71 -1.49
CA HIS A 2 3.17 -14.74 -2.92
C HIS A 2 3.90 -13.46 -3.29
N ASN A 3 5.02 -13.59 -3.98
CA ASN A 3 5.78 -12.46 -4.49
C ASN A 3 5.67 -12.43 -6.02
N ILE A 4 5.42 -11.26 -6.57
CA ILE A 4 5.58 -10.98 -8.00
C ILE A 4 6.87 -10.18 -8.19
N HIS A 5 7.58 -10.42 -9.28
CA HIS A 5 8.91 -9.86 -9.50
C HIS A 5 8.98 -9.13 -10.84
N LYS A 6 9.69 -8.01 -10.83
CA LYS A 6 10.13 -7.27 -12.02
C LYS A 6 11.63 -7.01 -11.95
N PRO A 7 12.31 -6.83 -13.07
CA PRO A 7 13.68 -6.31 -13.07
C PRO A 7 13.76 -4.96 -12.33
N MET A 8 14.90 -4.73 -11.69
CA MET A 8 15.13 -3.47 -10.99
C MET A 8 15.01 -2.27 -11.95
N GLY A 9 14.26 -1.25 -11.53
CA GLY A 9 14.00 -0.06 -12.34
C GLY A 9 12.76 -0.16 -13.23
N GLU A 10 12.08 -1.28 -13.26
CA GLU A 10 10.76 -1.42 -13.88
C GLU A 10 9.64 -1.29 -12.85
N VAL A 11 8.48 -0.81 -13.30
CA VAL A 11 7.25 -0.78 -12.52
C VAL A 11 6.31 -1.88 -12.98
N PHE A 12 5.45 -2.33 -12.10
CA PHE A 12 4.37 -3.26 -12.47
C PHE A 12 3.29 -2.53 -13.25
N ASP A 13 2.78 -3.15 -14.29
CA ASP A 13 1.50 -2.75 -14.86
C ASP A 13 0.40 -3.05 -13.83
N GLN A 14 -0.54 -2.13 -13.64
CA GLN A 14 -1.63 -2.34 -12.68
C GLN A 14 -2.50 -3.56 -13.05
N GLU A 15 -2.68 -3.84 -14.33
CA GLU A 15 -3.43 -5.01 -14.80
C GLU A 15 -2.70 -6.32 -14.43
N GLU A 16 -1.35 -6.33 -14.43
CA GLU A 16 -0.58 -7.49 -13.95
C GLU A 16 -0.79 -7.73 -12.45
N ILE A 17 -0.85 -6.65 -11.66
CA ILE A 17 -1.13 -6.72 -10.22
C ILE A 17 -2.55 -7.26 -10.00
N ILE A 18 -3.54 -6.72 -10.72
CA ILE A 18 -4.93 -7.14 -10.61
C ILE A 18 -5.10 -8.62 -11.00
N ALA A 19 -4.45 -9.06 -12.07
CA ALA A 19 -4.44 -10.47 -12.46
C ALA A 19 -3.82 -11.39 -11.38
N ALA A 20 -2.79 -10.91 -10.68
CA ALA A 20 -2.20 -11.63 -9.55
C ALA A 20 -3.16 -11.69 -8.35
N LEU A 21 -3.93 -10.63 -8.08
CA LEU A 21 -4.98 -10.65 -7.05
C LEU A 21 -6.04 -11.71 -7.36
N ASP A 22 -6.49 -11.79 -8.61
CA ASP A 22 -7.45 -12.80 -9.05
C ASP A 22 -6.90 -14.23 -8.92
N LYS A 23 -5.62 -14.41 -9.28
CA LYS A 23 -4.96 -15.71 -9.25
C LYS A 23 -4.72 -16.22 -7.82
N TYR A 24 -4.23 -15.36 -6.95
CA TYR A 24 -3.73 -15.78 -5.63
C TYR A 24 -4.72 -15.51 -4.50
N GLN A 25 -5.68 -14.63 -4.69
CA GLN A 25 -6.71 -14.21 -3.73
C GLN A 25 -6.13 -13.97 -2.31
N PRO A 26 -5.11 -13.11 -2.17
CA PRO A 26 -4.49 -12.85 -0.88
C PRO A 26 -5.45 -12.10 0.05
N SER A 27 -5.23 -12.18 1.36
CA SER A 27 -5.97 -11.32 2.31
C SER A 27 -5.49 -9.88 2.28
N VAL A 28 -4.21 -9.67 1.96
CA VAL A 28 -3.56 -8.35 1.95
C VAL A 28 -2.63 -8.25 0.74
N LEU A 29 -2.69 -7.14 0.03
CA LEU A 29 -1.67 -6.69 -0.91
C LEU A 29 -0.78 -5.66 -0.21
N ALA A 30 0.53 -5.89 -0.18
CA ALA A 30 1.53 -4.89 0.21
C ALA A 30 2.29 -4.42 -1.03
N ILE A 31 2.38 -3.10 -1.22
CA ILE A 31 3.02 -2.49 -2.38
C ILE A 31 3.77 -1.21 -2.01
N VAL A 32 4.93 -0.99 -2.62
CA VAL A 32 5.72 0.24 -2.47
C VAL A 32 5.31 1.22 -3.56
N HIS A 33 4.94 2.46 -3.18
CA HIS A 33 4.57 3.51 -4.12
C HIS A 33 5.77 4.18 -4.79
N GLY A 34 6.86 4.36 -4.05
CA GLY A 34 8.07 4.98 -4.60
C GLY A 34 9.34 4.29 -4.15
N GLU A 35 10.14 3.82 -5.11
CA GLU A 35 11.41 3.14 -4.86
C GLU A 35 12.58 4.14 -4.95
N THR A 36 13.22 4.40 -3.81
CA THR A 36 14.29 5.40 -3.73
C THR A 36 15.55 5.01 -4.47
N SER A 37 15.88 3.72 -4.53
CA SER A 37 17.11 3.23 -5.19
C SER A 37 17.08 3.41 -6.71
N THR A 38 15.89 3.46 -7.30
CA THR A 38 15.69 3.57 -8.75
C THR A 38 15.03 4.88 -9.17
N GLY A 39 14.44 5.63 -8.22
CA GLY A 39 13.65 6.83 -8.48
C GLY A 39 12.33 6.54 -9.21
N ARG A 40 11.85 5.30 -9.18
CA ARG A 40 10.59 4.93 -9.85
C ARG A 40 9.39 5.15 -8.95
N LEU A 41 8.32 5.65 -9.58
CA LEU A 41 6.99 5.76 -8.99
C LEU A 41 6.10 4.65 -9.57
N GLN A 42 5.57 3.80 -8.70
CA GLN A 42 4.64 2.73 -9.05
C GLN A 42 3.22 3.29 -9.17
N PRO A 43 2.57 3.21 -10.34
CA PRO A 43 1.16 3.58 -10.46
C PRO A 43 0.28 2.67 -9.59
N ILE A 44 -0.62 3.26 -8.80
CA ILE A 44 -1.51 2.53 -7.88
C ILE A 44 -2.94 3.09 -7.84
N ASP A 45 -3.28 4.00 -8.73
CA ASP A 45 -4.58 4.68 -8.77
C ASP A 45 -5.79 3.75 -8.92
N LYS A 46 -5.61 2.55 -9.52
CA LYS A 46 -6.66 1.54 -9.66
C LYS A 46 -6.62 0.44 -8.58
N ILE A 47 -5.53 0.37 -7.82
CA ILE A 47 -5.22 -0.79 -6.98
C ILE A 47 -6.14 -0.88 -5.77
N GLY A 48 -6.43 0.23 -5.11
CA GLY A 48 -7.29 0.23 -3.93
C GLY A 48 -8.70 -0.25 -4.26
N GLN A 49 -9.30 0.28 -5.34
CA GLN A 49 -10.61 -0.18 -5.81
C GLN A 49 -10.59 -1.67 -6.17
N ALA A 50 -9.58 -2.12 -6.92
CA ALA A 50 -9.46 -3.52 -7.32
C ALA A 50 -9.34 -4.47 -6.11
N CYS A 51 -8.60 -4.06 -5.08
CA CYS A 51 -8.50 -4.78 -3.81
C CYS A 51 -9.86 -4.82 -3.10
N LYS A 52 -10.52 -3.68 -2.97
CA LYS A 52 -11.82 -3.57 -2.27
C LYS A 52 -12.89 -4.46 -2.90
N GLU A 53 -13.00 -4.46 -4.23
CA GLU A 53 -13.95 -5.31 -4.97
C GLU A 53 -13.75 -6.82 -4.73
N ARG A 54 -12.52 -7.21 -4.36
CA ARG A 54 -12.13 -8.59 -4.09
C ARG A 54 -12.08 -8.95 -2.60
N GLY A 55 -12.44 -8.02 -1.72
CA GLY A 55 -12.33 -8.22 -0.28
C GLY A 55 -10.89 -8.28 0.25
N ILE A 56 -9.92 -7.81 -0.55
CA ILE A 56 -8.50 -7.76 -0.23
C ILE A 56 -8.18 -6.41 0.42
N PHE A 57 -7.29 -6.37 1.41
CA PHE A 57 -6.79 -5.13 1.97
C PHE A 57 -5.55 -4.65 1.21
N SER A 58 -5.48 -3.34 0.93
CA SER A 58 -4.32 -2.69 0.33
C SER A 58 -3.51 -1.96 1.39
N VAL A 59 -2.21 -2.27 1.47
CA VAL A 59 -1.24 -1.59 2.33
C VAL A 59 -0.15 -1.00 1.46
N VAL A 60 -0.01 0.32 1.48
CA VAL A 60 0.91 1.06 0.62
C VAL A 60 2.05 1.64 1.45
N ASP A 61 3.27 1.30 1.09
CA ASP A 61 4.47 1.99 1.56
C ASP A 61 4.69 3.24 0.71
N ALA A 62 4.42 4.39 1.28
CA ALA A 62 4.65 5.70 0.69
C ALA A 62 5.77 6.47 1.41
N VAL A 63 6.65 5.77 2.13
CA VAL A 63 7.73 6.40 2.91
C VAL A 63 8.55 7.38 2.07
N ALA A 64 8.89 7.01 0.84
CA ALA A 64 9.67 7.86 -0.05
C ALA A 64 8.87 8.98 -0.72
N THR A 65 7.55 8.84 -0.83
CA THR A 65 6.70 9.70 -1.66
C THR A 65 5.70 10.54 -0.89
N TYR A 66 5.51 10.27 0.40
CA TYR A 66 4.62 11.04 1.27
C TYR A 66 5.00 12.53 1.23
N GLN A 67 4.06 13.41 0.90
CA GLN A 67 4.26 14.84 0.64
C GLN A 67 5.13 15.20 -0.59
N GLY A 68 5.69 14.23 -1.29
CA GLY A 68 6.44 14.45 -2.54
C GLY A 68 5.67 14.07 -3.80
N ALA A 69 4.64 13.24 -3.65
CA ALA A 69 3.71 12.87 -4.71
C ALA A 69 2.27 12.93 -4.20
N VAL A 70 1.34 13.12 -5.12
CA VAL A 70 -0.09 13.13 -4.79
C VAL A 70 -0.55 11.69 -4.57
N ILE A 71 -1.18 11.42 -3.42
CA ILE A 71 -1.77 10.12 -3.08
C ILE A 71 -3.17 10.42 -2.50
N PRO A 72 -4.20 10.51 -3.33
CA PRO A 72 -5.57 10.75 -2.86
C PRO A 72 -6.14 9.44 -2.30
N VAL A 73 -5.80 9.14 -1.05
CA VAL A 73 -6.05 7.85 -0.38
C VAL A 73 -7.51 7.42 -0.46
N ASP A 74 -8.42 8.36 -0.18
CA ASP A 74 -9.86 8.09 -0.18
C ASP A 74 -10.41 7.89 -1.61
N GLU A 75 -9.96 8.70 -2.58
CA GLU A 75 -10.35 8.59 -3.97
C GLU A 75 -9.89 7.27 -4.58
N TRP A 76 -8.64 6.88 -4.29
CA TRP A 76 -8.09 5.60 -4.75
C TRP A 76 -8.52 4.41 -3.88
N GLN A 77 -9.33 4.65 -2.83
CA GLN A 77 -9.88 3.63 -1.94
C GLN A 77 -8.80 2.74 -1.30
N LEU A 78 -7.64 3.30 -0.98
CA LEU A 78 -6.57 2.60 -0.29
C LEU A 78 -6.94 2.35 1.17
N ASP A 79 -6.60 1.17 1.69
CA ASP A 79 -6.97 0.80 3.07
C ASP A 79 -6.00 1.33 4.12
N ALA A 80 -4.71 1.25 3.84
CA ALA A 80 -3.68 1.78 4.71
C ALA A 80 -2.50 2.33 3.90
N VAL A 81 -1.98 3.49 4.33
CA VAL A 81 -0.80 4.13 3.72
C VAL A 81 0.16 4.55 4.81
N VAL A 82 1.42 4.16 4.67
CA VAL A 82 2.51 4.46 5.61
C VAL A 82 3.44 5.50 4.98
N GLY A 83 3.68 6.59 5.69
CA GLY A 83 4.61 7.64 5.28
C GLY A 83 5.93 7.60 6.05
N GLY A 84 6.83 8.50 5.70
CA GLY A 84 8.10 8.70 6.40
C GLY A 84 8.42 10.18 6.58
N ALA A 85 8.76 10.58 7.81
CA ALA A 85 9.02 11.96 8.15
C ALA A 85 10.31 12.51 7.53
N GLN A 86 11.35 11.67 7.42
CA GLN A 86 12.70 12.07 7.00
C GLN A 86 12.90 12.09 5.47
N LYS A 87 11.89 11.77 4.69
CA LYS A 87 11.92 11.81 3.23
C LYS A 87 11.39 13.17 2.73
N CYS A 88 10.41 13.17 1.84
CA CYS A 88 9.89 14.40 1.25
C CYS A 88 9.25 15.37 2.26
N LEU A 89 8.77 14.89 3.42
CA LEU A 89 8.28 15.76 4.49
C LEU A 89 9.37 16.62 5.13
N SER A 90 10.65 16.24 4.96
CA SER A 90 11.83 17.05 5.32
C SER A 90 11.94 17.42 6.80
N ILE A 91 11.51 16.56 7.71
CA ILE A 91 11.69 16.69 9.15
C ILE A 91 12.55 15.56 9.71
N PRO A 92 13.05 15.64 10.95
CA PRO A 92 13.86 14.58 11.55
C PRO A 92 13.16 13.23 11.53
N SER A 93 13.95 12.15 11.42
CA SER A 93 13.45 10.78 11.53
C SER A 93 12.91 10.49 12.94
N GLY A 94 12.12 9.43 13.06
CA GLY A 94 11.56 8.98 14.35
C GLY A 94 10.04 9.10 14.42
N ILE A 95 9.40 9.69 13.39
CA ILE A 95 7.95 9.76 13.26
C ILE A 95 7.55 9.06 11.97
N THR A 96 6.56 8.19 12.05
CA THR A 96 5.98 7.48 10.91
C THR A 96 4.49 7.80 10.82
N PRO A 97 4.08 8.72 9.94
CA PRO A 97 2.66 8.95 9.67
C PRO A 97 2.04 7.70 9.07
N ILE A 98 0.87 7.34 9.56
CA ILE A 98 0.06 6.27 8.98
C ILE A 98 -1.40 6.72 8.92
N THR A 99 -2.05 6.43 7.82
CA THR A 99 -3.51 6.53 7.69
C THR A 99 -4.09 5.18 7.35
N PHE A 100 -5.30 4.90 7.84
CA PHE A 100 -6.06 3.71 7.51
C PHE A 100 -7.56 3.98 7.64
N ASN A 101 -8.35 3.27 6.84
CA ASN A 101 -9.79 3.41 6.83
C ASN A 101 -10.48 2.52 7.89
N ASP A 102 -11.79 2.72 8.08
CA ASP A 102 -12.58 1.98 9.08
C ASP A 102 -12.58 0.48 8.81
N ARG A 103 -12.68 0.07 7.55
CA ARG A 103 -12.64 -1.35 7.16
C ARG A 103 -11.37 -2.05 7.62
N PHE A 104 -10.23 -1.40 7.48
CA PHE A 104 -8.94 -1.92 7.91
C PHE A 104 -8.82 -1.93 9.45
N SER A 105 -9.29 -0.85 10.10
CA SER A 105 -9.34 -0.74 11.56
C SER A 105 -10.16 -1.86 12.19
N GLU A 106 -11.35 -2.13 11.66
CA GLU A 106 -12.20 -3.22 12.13
C GLU A 106 -11.53 -4.60 11.99
N ALA A 107 -10.81 -4.82 10.87
CA ALA A 107 -10.10 -6.08 10.65
C ALA A 107 -8.95 -6.27 11.64
N ILE A 108 -8.20 -5.20 11.96
CA ILE A 108 -7.15 -5.22 12.99
C ILE A 108 -7.76 -5.59 14.36
N ASN A 109 -8.83 -4.91 14.77
CA ASN A 109 -9.47 -5.14 16.06
C ASN A 109 -9.97 -6.58 16.18
N LYS A 110 -10.65 -7.11 15.17
CA LYS A 110 -11.08 -8.52 15.13
C LYS A 110 -9.92 -9.51 15.20
N SER A 111 -8.76 -9.14 14.65
CA SER A 111 -7.56 -9.98 14.72
C SER A 111 -6.91 -9.95 16.10
N LEU A 112 -6.89 -8.79 16.75
CA LEU A 112 -6.39 -8.64 18.12
C LEU A 112 -7.24 -9.41 19.12
N ASP A 113 -8.57 -9.36 19.01
CA ASP A 113 -9.50 -10.11 19.87
C ASP A 113 -9.24 -11.62 19.79
N LYS A 114 -8.90 -12.15 18.61
CA LYS A 114 -8.55 -13.58 18.44
C LYS A 114 -7.20 -13.95 19.06
N LEU A 115 -6.28 -13.00 19.22
CA LEU A 115 -4.96 -13.25 19.82
C LEU A 115 -5.00 -13.19 21.36
N GLN A 116 -6.02 -12.54 21.93
CA GLN A 116 -6.21 -12.41 23.39
C GLN A 116 -7.12 -13.48 24.00
N GLY A 117 -7.77 -14.29 23.19
CA GLY A 117 -8.61 -15.44 23.58
C GLY A 117 -7.88 -16.75 23.43
#